data_a901dd91b61f4ae706f0fd7845eb5d47
#
_entry.id   a901dd91b61f4ae706f0fd7845eb5d47
#
_cell.length_a   1.000
_cell.length_b   1.000
_cell.length_c   1.000
_cell.angle_alpha   90.00
_cell.angle_beta   90.00
_cell.angle_gamma   90.00
#
_symmetry.space_group_name_H-M   'P 1'
#
loop_
_entity.id
_entity.type
_entity.pdbx_description
1 polymer ?
#
loop_
_entity_poly.entity_id
_entity_poly.type
_entity_poly.pdbx_seq_one_letter_code
_entity_poly.pdbx_strand_id
1 'polypeptide(L)'
;MDFLQGTLDMLVLRTLLFGPLHGYAIAGAIRNSSREALNIEFGSLYPALKRLELKGWIVAKWETSEHNRRAKVYRLTPAGRRQLRKEQSRWADFVRAVARVMKPAPGEVEP
;
A
#
# COMPACT_ATOMS: atom_id res chain seq x y z
N MET A 1 10.58 -9.13 -3.93
CA MET A 1 10.84 -8.40 -2.67
C MET A 1 9.73 -8.70 -1.69
N ASP A 2 10.10 -9.16 -0.51
CA ASP A 2 9.13 -9.45 0.54
C ASP A 2 8.78 -8.17 1.28
N PHE A 3 7.50 -8.05 1.60
CA PHE A 3 7.00 -6.89 2.31
C PHE A 3 6.79 -7.21 3.78
N LEU A 4 7.20 -6.27 4.63
CA LEU A 4 6.71 -6.26 5.99
C LEU A 4 5.22 -5.89 5.95
N GLN A 5 4.43 -6.48 6.84
CA GLN A 5 2.99 -6.29 6.87
C GLN A 5 2.58 -4.81 6.88
N GLY A 6 3.22 -4.01 7.71
CA GLY A 6 2.91 -2.58 7.80
C GLY A 6 3.21 -1.81 6.52
N THR A 7 4.23 -2.22 5.77
CA THR A 7 4.58 -1.59 4.50
C THR A 7 3.48 -1.83 3.46
N LEU A 8 2.98 -3.07 3.35
CA LEU A 8 1.90 -3.38 2.43
C LEU A 8 0.63 -2.60 2.78
N ASP A 9 0.27 -2.55 4.06
CA ASP A 9 -0.90 -1.81 4.53
C ASP A 9 -0.80 -0.32 4.14
N MET A 10 0.36 0.29 4.34
CA MET A 10 0.63 1.68 3.95
C MET A 10 0.44 1.89 2.44
N LEU A 11 0.97 0.99 1.63
CA LEU A 11 0.86 1.09 0.17
C LEU A 11 -0.58 0.99 -0.31
N VAL A 12 -1.37 0.11 0.31
CA VAL A 12 -2.80 -0.03 0.00
C VAL A 12 -3.54 1.26 0.35
N LEU A 13 -3.33 1.80 1.54
CA LEU A 13 -3.97 3.05 1.97
C LEU A 13 -3.61 4.19 1.02
N ARG A 14 -2.34 4.31 0.65
CA ARG A 14 -1.88 5.36 -0.27
C ARG A 14 -2.52 5.23 -1.64
N THR A 15 -2.64 4.02 -2.15
CA THR A 15 -3.25 3.77 -3.45
C THR A 15 -4.72 4.21 -3.46
N LEU A 16 -5.45 3.92 -2.39
CA LEU A 16 -6.86 4.29 -2.27
C LEU A 16 -7.09 5.79 -2.01
N LEU A 17 -6.04 6.54 -1.68
CA LEU A 17 -6.14 7.99 -1.53
C LEU A 17 -6.59 8.66 -2.83
N PHE A 18 -6.24 8.09 -3.98
CA PHE A 18 -6.55 8.63 -5.30
C PHE A 18 -7.93 8.24 -5.82
N GLY A 19 -8.64 7.38 -5.12
CA GLY A 19 -10.00 6.99 -5.47
C GLY A 19 -10.28 5.51 -5.21
N PRO A 20 -11.55 5.13 -5.28
CA PRO A 20 -11.95 3.73 -5.07
C PRO A 20 -11.40 2.80 -6.15
N LEU A 21 -11.01 1.58 -5.75
CA LEU A 21 -10.48 0.57 -6.66
C LEU A 21 -10.91 -0.83 -6.24
N HIS A 22 -11.02 -1.72 -7.23
CA HIS A 22 -11.12 -3.16 -7.00
C HIS A 22 -9.80 -3.69 -6.43
N GLY A 23 -9.85 -4.82 -5.75
CA GLY A 23 -8.64 -5.42 -5.16
C GLY A 23 -7.52 -5.64 -6.15
N TYR A 24 -7.81 -6.28 -7.30
CA TYR A 24 -6.75 -6.51 -8.30
C TYR A 24 -6.20 -5.21 -8.90
N ALA A 25 -7.02 -4.17 -8.99
CA ALA A 25 -6.57 -2.88 -9.49
C ALA A 25 -5.62 -2.20 -8.50
N ILE A 26 -5.77 -2.44 -7.20
CA ILE A 26 -4.83 -1.96 -6.18
C ILE A 26 -3.44 -2.53 -6.43
N ALA A 27 -3.33 -3.83 -6.63
CA ALA A 27 -2.06 -4.49 -6.92
C ALA A 27 -1.43 -3.94 -8.20
N GLY A 28 -2.24 -3.75 -9.24
CA GLY A 28 -1.79 -3.18 -10.52
C GLY A 28 -1.29 -1.74 -10.36
N ALA A 29 -1.98 -0.93 -9.58
CA ALA A 29 -1.58 0.46 -9.32
C ALA A 29 -0.24 0.54 -8.59
N ILE A 30 -0.03 -0.32 -7.59
CA ILE A 30 1.24 -0.36 -6.86
C ILE A 30 2.38 -0.81 -7.78
N ARG A 31 2.14 -1.84 -8.60
CA ARG A 31 3.13 -2.30 -9.57
C ARG A 31 3.51 -1.20 -10.55
N ASN A 32 2.53 -0.52 -11.11
CA ASN A 32 2.76 0.55 -12.09
C ASN A 32 3.46 1.75 -11.45
N SER A 33 3.03 2.18 -10.26
CA SER A 33 3.63 3.32 -9.56
C SER A 33 5.08 3.07 -9.15
N SER A 34 5.42 1.81 -8.88
CA SER A 34 6.78 1.42 -8.51
C SER A 34 7.65 1.03 -9.71
N ARG A 35 7.18 1.26 -10.93
CA ARG A 35 7.85 0.85 -12.16
C ARG A 35 8.17 -0.64 -12.14
N GLU A 36 7.19 -1.45 -11.77
CA GLU A 36 7.24 -2.90 -11.70
C GLU A 36 8.22 -3.47 -10.66
N ALA A 37 8.78 -2.62 -9.79
CA ALA A 37 9.67 -3.08 -8.72
C ALA A 37 8.91 -3.82 -7.61
N LEU A 38 7.65 -3.45 -7.37
CA LEU A 38 6.85 -4.04 -6.30
C LEU A 38 5.69 -4.83 -6.91
N ASN A 39 5.78 -6.16 -6.78
CA ASN A 39 4.75 -7.07 -7.26
C ASN A 39 4.09 -7.71 -6.05
N ILE A 40 2.81 -7.43 -5.85
CA ILE A 40 2.07 -7.92 -4.70
C ILE A 40 1.21 -9.09 -5.11
N GLU A 41 1.44 -10.23 -4.47
CA GLU A 41 0.63 -11.42 -4.70
C GLU A 41 -0.73 -11.27 -4.02
N PHE A 42 -1.77 -11.79 -4.66
CA PHE A 42 -3.13 -11.75 -4.11
C PHE A 42 -3.24 -12.48 -2.77
N GLY A 43 -2.40 -13.51 -2.56
CA GLY A 43 -2.33 -14.21 -1.28
C GLY A 43 -1.92 -13.31 -0.11
N SER A 44 -1.18 -12.22 -0.38
CA SER A 44 -0.82 -11.21 0.62
C SER A 44 -1.79 -10.05 0.63
N LEU A 45 -2.28 -9.66 -0.55
CA LEU A 45 -3.15 -8.49 -0.69
C LEU A 45 -4.50 -8.67 0.01
N TYR A 46 -5.20 -9.79 -0.25
CA TYR A 46 -6.55 -9.95 0.30
C TYR A 46 -6.57 -10.05 1.82
N PRO A 47 -5.63 -10.74 2.49
CA PRO A 47 -5.53 -10.64 3.94
C PRO A 47 -5.27 -9.22 4.46
N ALA A 48 -4.45 -8.44 3.74
CA ALA A 48 -4.21 -7.04 4.10
C ALA A 48 -5.49 -6.21 4.01
N LEU A 49 -6.26 -6.37 2.92
CA LEU A 49 -7.54 -5.69 2.76
C LEU A 49 -8.50 -6.04 3.89
N LYS A 50 -8.54 -7.31 4.31
CA LYS A 50 -9.37 -7.75 5.41
C LYS A 50 -8.97 -7.08 6.72
N ARG A 51 -7.67 -7.00 7.01
CA ARG A 51 -7.17 -6.31 8.20
C ARG A 51 -7.59 -4.85 8.23
N LEU A 52 -7.43 -4.17 7.08
CA LEU A 52 -7.74 -2.74 6.98
C LEU A 52 -9.24 -2.47 7.12
N GLU A 53 -10.08 -3.35 6.58
CA GLU A 53 -11.53 -3.27 6.77
C GLU A 53 -11.90 -3.42 8.24
N LEU A 54 -11.32 -4.41 8.91
CA LEU A 54 -11.61 -4.68 10.33
C LEU A 54 -11.22 -3.51 11.22
N LYS A 55 -10.20 -2.76 10.84
CA LYS A 55 -9.76 -1.57 11.57
C LYS A 55 -10.55 -0.31 11.19
N GLY A 56 -11.44 -0.41 10.22
CA GLY A 56 -12.24 0.73 9.78
C GLY A 56 -11.47 1.76 8.97
N TRP A 57 -10.30 1.42 8.45
CA TRP A 57 -9.48 2.32 7.63
C TRP A 57 -9.87 2.31 6.16
N ILE A 58 -10.50 1.24 5.71
CA ILE A 58 -11.12 1.15 4.40
C ILE A 58 -12.51 0.52 4.55
N VAL A 59 -13.38 0.81 3.60
CA VAL A 59 -14.69 0.16 3.48
C VAL A 59 -14.79 -0.45 2.10
N ALA A 60 -15.56 -1.51 1.99
CA ALA A 60 -15.76 -2.19 0.73
C ALA A 60 -17.24 -2.25 0.39
N LYS A 61 -17.53 -2.15 -0.89
CA LYS A 61 -18.88 -2.23 -1.39
C LYS A 61 -18.89 -3.03 -2.68
N TRP A 62 -19.86 -3.92 -2.82
CA TRP A 62 -20.07 -4.63 -4.08
C TRP A 62 -20.72 -3.70 -5.09
N GLU A 63 -20.13 -3.62 -6.26
CA GLU A 63 -20.63 -2.82 -7.37
C GLU A 63 -20.69 -3.68 -8.62
N THR A 64 -21.65 -3.36 -9.52
CA THR A 64 -21.78 -4.03 -10.79
C THR A 64 -21.13 -3.19 -11.87
N SER A 65 -20.20 -3.78 -12.63
CA SER A 65 -19.53 -3.10 -13.73
C SER A 65 -20.42 -3.00 -14.96
N GLU A 66 -19.95 -2.26 -15.96
CA GLU A 66 -20.63 -2.12 -17.27
C GLU A 66 -20.85 -3.47 -17.94
N HIS A 67 -20.01 -4.46 -17.65
CA HIS A 67 -20.12 -5.80 -18.18
C HIS A 67 -20.96 -6.73 -17.32
N ASN A 68 -21.79 -6.17 -16.44
CA ASN A 68 -22.66 -6.89 -15.52
C ASN A 68 -21.90 -7.86 -14.60
N ARG A 69 -20.66 -7.52 -14.25
CA ARG A 69 -19.84 -8.27 -13.30
C ARG A 69 -19.83 -7.57 -11.96
N ARG A 70 -20.07 -8.35 -10.91
CA ARG A 70 -19.96 -7.84 -9.54
C ARG A 70 -18.50 -7.84 -9.11
N ALA A 71 -18.09 -6.73 -8.51
CA ALA A 71 -16.74 -6.59 -7.98
C ALA A 71 -16.79 -5.83 -6.66
N LYS A 72 -15.90 -6.20 -5.76
CA LYS A 72 -15.76 -5.54 -4.47
C LYS A 72 -14.85 -4.34 -4.65
N VAL A 73 -15.38 -3.15 -4.39
CA VAL A 73 -14.66 -1.88 -4.53
C VAL A 73 -14.33 -1.34 -3.15
N TYR A 74 -13.06 -1.00 -2.95
CA TYR A 74 -12.53 -0.51 -1.67
C TYR A 74 -12.37 0.99 -1.71
N ARG A 75 -12.67 1.65 -0.59
CA ARG A 75 -12.55 3.10 -0.42
C ARG A 75 -11.84 3.42 0.87
N LEU A 76 -11.01 4.45 0.83
CA LEU A 76 -10.36 4.97 2.02
C LEU A 76 -11.36 5.74 2.88
N THR A 77 -11.36 5.48 4.20
CA THR A 77 -12.19 6.21 5.16
C THR A 77 -11.43 7.42 5.70
N PRO A 78 -12.12 8.38 6.36
CA PRO A 78 -11.41 9.46 7.08
C PRO A 78 -10.42 8.93 8.11
N ALA A 79 -10.78 7.85 8.83
CA ALA A 79 -9.85 7.20 9.75
C ALA A 79 -8.63 6.63 9.01
N GLY A 80 -8.86 6.04 7.82
CA GLY A 80 -7.79 5.54 6.96
C GLY A 80 -6.85 6.65 6.49
N ARG A 81 -7.37 7.82 6.17
CA ARG A 81 -6.55 8.99 5.81
C ARG A 81 -5.64 9.41 6.96
N ARG A 82 -6.16 9.43 8.18
CA ARG A 82 -5.37 9.75 9.37
C ARG A 82 -4.29 8.71 9.60
N GLN A 83 -4.64 7.44 9.45
CA GLN A 83 -3.68 6.35 9.60
C GLN A 83 -2.59 6.41 8.53
N LEU A 84 -2.94 6.73 7.29
CA LEU A 84 -1.98 6.87 6.21
C LEU A 84 -0.94 7.96 6.55
N ARG A 85 -1.37 9.10 7.08
CA ARG A 85 -0.43 10.15 7.49
C ARG A 85 0.55 9.66 8.55
N LYS A 86 0.08 8.89 9.53
CA LYS A 86 0.94 8.30 10.56
C LYS A 86 1.95 7.33 9.95
N GLU A 87 1.49 6.46 9.07
CA GLU A 87 2.35 5.47 8.41
C GLU A 87 3.40 6.15 7.53
N GLN A 88 3.02 7.17 6.77
CA GLN A 88 3.95 7.91 5.93
C GLN A 88 5.01 8.63 6.76
N SER A 89 4.63 9.19 7.90
CA SER A 89 5.57 9.85 8.80
C SER A 89 6.57 8.86 9.40
N ARG A 90 6.09 7.72 9.88
CA ARG A 90 6.96 6.65 10.38
C ARG A 90 7.90 6.12 9.31
N TRP A 91 7.38 5.95 8.11
CA TRP A 91 8.18 5.48 6.97
C TRP A 91 9.28 6.47 6.63
N ALA A 92 8.97 7.76 6.57
CA ALA A 92 9.95 8.80 6.28
C ALA A 92 11.06 8.82 7.35
N ASP A 93 10.69 8.69 8.62
CA ASP A 93 11.66 8.62 9.72
C ASP A 93 12.54 7.37 9.60
N PHE A 94 11.93 6.23 9.28
CA PHE A 94 12.65 4.96 9.10
C PHE A 94 13.64 5.04 7.95
N VAL A 95 13.22 5.57 6.82
CA VAL A 95 14.08 5.74 5.64
C VAL A 95 15.28 6.62 5.98
N ARG A 96 15.06 7.73 6.69
CA ARG A 96 16.17 8.60 7.10
C ARG A 96 17.12 7.90 8.06
N ALA A 97 16.59 7.13 9.00
CA ALA A 97 17.41 6.37 9.94
C ALA A 97 18.25 5.32 9.24
N VAL A 98 17.65 4.56 8.33
CA VAL A 98 18.35 3.55 7.52
C VAL A 98 19.43 4.21 6.67
N ALA A 99 19.12 5.35 6.04
CA ALA A 99 20.10 6.07 5.22
C ALA A 99 21.35 6.49 6.02
N ARG A 100 21.16 6.88 7.29
CA ARG A 100 22.30 7.23 8.16
C ARG A 100 23.21 6.02 8.42
N VAL A 101 22.59 4.85 8.64
CA VAL A 101 23.35 3.60 8.85
C VAL A 101 24.03 3.16 7.56
N MET A 102 23.36 3.30 6.43
CA MET A 102 23.84 2.86 5.12
C MET A 102 24.79 3.86 4.46
N LYS A 103 25.12 4.94 5.14
CA LYS A 103 26.07 5.92 4.63
C LYS A 103 27.41 5.22 4.31
N PRO A 104 27.99 5.48 3.13
CA PRO A 104 29.26 4.83 2.75
C PRO A 104 30.37 5.08 3.78
N ALA A 105 31.17 4.03 4.05
CA ALA A 105 32.34 4.15 4.90
C ALA A 105 33.41 4.99 4.19
N PRO A 106 34.33 5.66 4.95
CA PRO A 106 35.41 6.39 4.34
C PRO A 106 36.24 5.48 3.42
N GLY A 107 36.40 5.90 2.16
CA GLY A 107 37.12 5.13 1.14
C GLY A 107 36.33 4.06 0.43
N GLU A 108 35.04 3.87 0.80
CA GLU A 108 34.14 2.92 0.12
C GLU A 108 33.74 3.48 -1.23
N VAL A 109 33.78 2.64 -2.26
CA VAL A 109 33.36 3.02 -3.60
C VAL A 109 31.90 2.64 -3.77
N GLU A 110 31.06 3.58 -4.18
CA GLU A 110 29.66 3.30 -4.48
C GLU A 110 29.55 2.50 -5.78
N PRO A 111 28.65 1.47 -5.81
CA PRO A 111 28.44 0.67 -7.01
C PRO A 111 27.78 1.44 -8.15
#